data_bd9574d9ac3c65cc6b18a94462ef6715
#
_entry.id   bd9574d9ac3c65cc6b18a94462ef6715
#
_cell.length_a   1.000
_cell.length_b   1.000
_cell.length_c   1.000
_cell.angle_alpha   90.00
_cell.angle_beta   90.00
_cell.angle_gamma   90.00
#
_symmetry.space_group_name_H-M   'P 1'
#
loop_
_entity.id
_entity.type
_entity.pdbx_description
1 polymer ?
#
loop_
_entity_poly.entity_id
_entity_poly.type
_entity_poly.pdbx_seq_one_letter_code
_entity_poly.pdbx_strand_id
1 'polypeptide(L)'
;MSDDTPIHFYDLKEPYGEFSNFYPSPIKLDGYTWPTTEHYFQAQKYVADEKHFQNILHLKSPREAFDYVRTYKSAVRSDWQQVKDEIMFKACLAKFQQHDKLKELLLSTENRTLVEHTKNDSYWGDGGDGSGKNQLGITLMNVRRHLQR
;
A
#
# COMPACT_ATOMS: atom_id res chain seq x y z
N MET A 1 -21.68 -18.11 12.93
CA MET A 1 -20.76 -17.26 13.69
C MET A 1 -19.72 -16.66 12.78
N SER A 2 -19.44 -15.38 12.93
CA SER A 2 -18.39 -14.74 12.16
C SER A 2 -17.01 -15.16 12.69
N ASP A 3 -16.07 -15.30 11.78
CA ASP A 3 -14.67 -15.57 12.12
C ASP A 3 -13.98 -14.24 12.40
N ASP A 4 -13.51 -14.06 13.61
CA ASP A 4 -12.82 -12.83 14.04
C ASP A 4 -11.30 -12.99 14.06
N THR A 5 -10.78 -14.13 13.59
CA THR A 5 -9.34 -14.36 13.56
C THR A 5 -8.66 -13.32 12.67
N PRO A 6 -7.58 -12.67 13.15
CA PRO A 6 -6.85 -11.73 12.31
C PRO A 6 -6.31 -12.39 11.04
N ILE A 7 -6.33 -11.63 9.96
CA ILE A 7 -5.75 -12.07 8.69
C ILE A 7 -4.35 -11.45 8.58
N HIS A 8 -3.34 -12.31 8.50
CA HIS A 8 -1.96 -11.91 8.31
C HIS A 8 -1.62 -12.04 6.82
N PHE A 9 -1.09 -10.99 6.23
CA PHE A 9 -0.68 -11.03 4.81
C PHE A 9 0.71 -10.44 4.67
N TYR A 10 1.44 -10.89 3.67
CA TYR A 10 2.73 -10.30 3.28
C TYR A 10 3.19 -10.85 1.93
N ASP A 11 3.44 -12.16 1.83
CA ASP A 11 3.98 -12.80 0.62
C ASP A 11 2.91 -12.82 -0.48
N LEU A 12 3.29 -12.41 -1.69
CA LEU A 12 2.36 -12.34 -2.82
C LEU A 12 1.77 -13.68 -3.21
N LYS A 13 2.47 -14.78 -2.91
CA LYS A 13 2.04 -16.13 -3.27
C LYS A 13 1.15 -16.77 -2.22
N GLU A 14 1.07 -16.18 -1.03
CA GLU A 14 0.24 -16.69 0.04
C GLU A 14 -1.17 -16.08 -0.02
N PRO A 15 -2.15 -16.69 0.67
CA PRO A 15 -3.49 -16.09 0.73
C PRO A 15 -3.44 -14.65 1.20
N TYR A 16 -4.24 -13.80 0.56
CA TYR A 16 -4.32 -12.37 0.82
C TYR A 16 -3.05 -11.60 0.42
N GLY A 17 -2.15 -12.23 -0.37
CA GLY A 17 -1.01 -11.52 -0.96
C GLY A 17 -1.46 -10.32 -1.79
N GLU A 18 -2.68 -10.36 -2.30
CA GLU A 18 -3.28 -9.26 -3.06
C GLU A 18 -3.38 -7.95 -2.25
N PHE A 19 -3.31 -8.03 -0.91
CA PHE A 19 -3.37 -6.84 -0.05
C PHE A 19 -2.03 -6.10 0.01
N SER A 20 -0.94 -6.74 -0.41
CA SER A 20 0.37 -6.11 -0.45
C SER A 20 0.42 -4.99 -1.48
N ASN A 21 1.15 -3.92 -1.18
CA ASN A 21 1.41 -2.85 -2.14
C ASN A 21 2.28 -3.30 -3.30
N PHE A 22 2.93 -4.45 -3.17
CA PHE A 22 3.76 -5.04 -4.24
C PHE A 22 2.94 -5.86 -5.22
N TYR A 23 1.67 -6.11 -4.93
CA TYR A 23 0.82 -6.92 -5.82
C TYR A 23 0.61 -6.18 -7.14
N PRO A 24 0.77 -6.86 -8.30
CA PRO A 24 0.66 -6.21 -9.61
C PRO A 24 -0.80 -5.93 -9.99
N SER A 25 -1.32 -4.82 -9.47
CA SER A 25 -2.67 -4.36 -9.75
C SER A 25 -2.59 -2.89 -10.17
N PRO A 26 -2.47 -2.61 -11.48
CA PRO A 26 -2.31 -1.23 -11.96
C PRO A 26 -3.46 -0.34 -11.52
N ILE A 27 -3.13 0.90 -11.18
CA ILE A 27 -4.13 1.90 -10.81
C ILE A 27 -3.98 3.15 -11.64
N LYS A 28 -5.13 3.75 -11.98
CA LYS A 28 -5.16 5.06 -12.63
C LYS A 28 -5.41 6.09 -11.53
N LEU A 29 -4.47 7.00 -11.36
CA LEU A 29 -4.56 7.97 -10.28
C LEU A 29 -3.73 9.20 -10.62
N ASP A 30 -4.31 10.37 -10.40
CA ASP A 30 -3.65 11.65 -10.64
C ASP A 30 -3.12 11.82 -12.07
N GLY A 31 -3.84 11.25 -13.06
CA GLY A 31 -3.50 11.41 -14.47
C GLY A 31 -2.50 10.40 -15.02
N TYR A 32 -2.07 9.43 -14.22
CA TYR A 32 -1.10 8.43 -14.63
C TYR A 32 -1.62 7.03 -14.35
N THR A 33 -1.05 6.02 -15.03
CA THR A 33 -1.30 4.61 -14.72
C THR A 33 -0.07 4.06 -14.01
N TRP A 34 -0.25 3.64 -12.77
CA TRP A 34 0.83 3.14 -11.91
C TRP A 34 0.80 1.63 -11.89
N PRO A 35 1.95 0.94 -12.05
CA PRO A 35 1.97 -0.53 -12.04
C PRO A 35 1.50 -1.15 -10.72
N THR A 36 1.78 -0.49 -9.60
CA THR A 36 1.36 -0.95 -8.27
C THR A 36 1.10 0.25 -7.37
N THR A 37 0.44 0.02 -6.24
CA THR A 37 0.31 1.07 -5.22
C THR A 37 1.68 1.50 -4.68
N GLU A 38 2.66 0.58 -4.64
CA GLU A 38 4.01 0.92 -4.19
C GLU A 38 4.66 1.97 -5.10
N HIS A 39 4.52 1.83 -6.43
CA HIS A 39 5.02 2.83 -7.37
C HIS A 39 4.45 4.22 -7.07
N TYR A 40 3.13 4.29 -6.93
CA TYR A 40 2.46 5.55 -6.65
C TYR A 40 2.97 6.15 -5.34
N PHE A 41 2.99 5.33 -4.29
CA PHE A 41 3.39 5.77 -2.96
C PHE A 41 4.81 6.34 -2.95
N GLN A 42 5.75 5.63 -3.55
CA GLN A 42 7.14 6.10 -3.58
C GLN A 42 7.31 7.35 -4.44
N ALA A 43 6.60 7.43 -5.58
CA ALA A 43 6.69 8.59 -6.45
C ALA A 43 6.18 9.87 -5.77
N GLN A 44 5.20 9.74 -4.87
CA GLN A 44 4.65 10.91 -4.17
C GLN A 44 5.68 11.60 -3.28
N LYS A 45 6.73 10.90 -2.89
CA LYS A 45 7.85 11.50 -2.15
C LYS A 45 8.55 12.59 -2.96
N TYR A 46 8.42 12.53 -4.29
CA TYR A 46 9.09 13.43 -5.23
C TYR A 46 8.10 14.22 -6.09
N VAL A 47 6.94 14.52 -5.55
CA VAL A 47 5.87 15.16 -6.32
C VAL A 47 6.31 16.50 -6.94
N ALA A 48 7.26 17.20 -6.31
CA ALA A 48 7.78 18.46 -6.81
C ALA A 48 9.08 18.29 -7.63
N ASP A 49 9.52 17.07 -7.86
CA ASP A 49 10.75 16.76 -8.61
C ASP A 49 10.39 15.83 -9.76
N GLU A 50 10.10 16.41 -10.90
CA GLU A 50 9.58 15.70 -12.08
C GLU A 50 10.47 14.54 -12.51
N LYS A 51 11.79 14.71 -12.43
CA LYS A 51 12.72 13.68 -12.87
C LYS A 51 12.58 12.41 -12.02
N HIS A 52 12.61 12.54 -10.71
CA HIS A 52 12.48 11.40 -9.80
C HIS A 52 11.08 10.79 -9.90
N PHE A 53 10.06 11.64 -9.99
CA PHE A 53 8.67 11.20 -10.14
C PHE A 53 8.52 10.30 -11.36
N GLN A 54 9.00 10.76 -12.53
CA GLN A 54 8.89 10.00 -13.77
C GLN A 54 9.75 8.74 -13.74
N ASN A 55 10.93 8.80 -13.13
CA ASN A 55 11.78 7.62 -13.02
C ASN A 55 11.06 6.49 -12.28
N ILE A 56 10.41 6.81 -11.16
CA ILE A 56 9.69 5.79 -10.38
C ILE A 56 8.50 5.25 -11.16
N LEU A 57 7.74 6.12 -11.81
CA LEU A 57 6.58 5.71 -12.62
C LEU A 57 6.97 4.63 -13.64
N HIS A 58 8.16 4.72 -14.21
CA HIS A 58 8.61 3.84 -15.28
C HIS A 58 9.45 2.64 -14.83
N LEU A 59 9.66 2.47 -13.52
CA LEU A 59 10.37 1.29 -13.01
C LEU A 59 9.54 0.03 -13.24
N LYS A 60 10.23 -1.09 -13.47
CA LYS A 60 9.56 -2.34 -13.87
C LYS A 60 8.92 -3.08 -12.71
N SER A 61 9.42 -2.87 -11.49
CA SER A 61 8.92 -3.63 -10.33
C SER A 61 8.73 -2.72 -9.11
N PRO A 62 7.83 -3.12 -8.18
CA PRO A 62 7.66 -2.38 -6.94
C PRO A 62 8.91 -2.44 -6.06
N ARG A 63 9.71 -3.51 -6.18
CA ARG A 63 10.97 -3.60 -5.44
C ARG A 63 11.93 -2.50 -5.87
N GLU A 64 12.02 -2.25 -7.17
CA GLU A 64 12.86 -1.16 -7.67
C GLU A 64 12.36 0.20 -7.16
N ALA A 65 11.04 0.41 -7.11
CA ALA A 65 10.47 1.65 -6.57
C ALA A 65 10.84 1.81 -5.09
N PHE A 66 10.74 0.73 -4.32
CA PHE A 66 11.11 0.72 -2.91
C PHE A 66 12.59 1.07 -2.72
N ASP A 67 13.47 0.47 -3.51
CA ASP A 67 14.91 0.67 -3.39
C ASP A 67 15.37 2.04 -3.89
N TYR A 68 14.65 2.63 -4.85
CA TYR A 68 15.00 3.92 -5.45
C TYR A 68 15.18 5.01 -4.40
N VAL A 69 14.31 5.05 -3.42
CA VAL A 69 14.29 6.11 -2.40
C VAL A 69 15.56 6.07 -1.53
N ARG A 70 16.15 4.90 -1.34
CA ARG A 70 17.38 4.79 -0.56
C ARG A 70 18.53 5.60 -1.18
N THR A 71 18.58 5.61 -2.51
CA THR A 71 19.62 6.36 -3.24
C THR A 71 19.35 7.86 -3.22
N TYR A 72 18.09 8.26 -3.26
CA TYR A 72 17.70 9.66 -3.44
C TYR A 72 16.93 10.24 -2.24
N LYS A 73 17.33 9.85 -1.03
CA LYS A 73 16.68 10.28 0.21
C LYS A 73 16.62 11.79 0.37
N SER A 74 17.68 12.49 -0.03
CA SER A 74 17.78 13.94 0.19
C SER A 74 16.79 14.75 -0.62
N ALA A 75 16.23 14.17 -1.69
CA ALA A 75 15.25 14.83 -2.53
C ALA A 75 13.80 14.59 -2.11
N VAL A 76 13.58 13.80 -1.05
CA VAL A 76 12.24 13.51 -0.53
C VAL A 76 11.63 14.79 0.05
N ARG A 77 10.34 15.02 -0.23
CA ARG A 77 9.62 16.20 0.28
C ARG A 77 9.70 16.27 1.81
N SER A 78 9.82 17.50 2.32
CA SER A 78 10.05 17.70 3.76
C SER A 78 8.83 17.37 4.61
N ASP A 79 7.61 17.41 4.04
CA ASP A 79 6.37 17.14 4.77
C ASP A 79 5.93 15.68 4.68
N TRP A 80 6.82 14.77 4.25
CA TRP A 80 6.45 13.38 4.01
C TRP A 80 5.78 12.72 5.23
N GLN A 81 6.32 12.94 6.42
CA GLN A 81 5.77 12.30 7.62
C GLN A 81 4.34 12.74 7.93
N GLN A 82 3.95 13.95 7.51
CA GLN A 82 2.62 14.49 7.74
C GLN A 82 1.59 14.00 6.70
N VAL A 83 2.03 13.57 5.52
CA VAL A 83 1.11 13.26 4.41
C VAL A 83 1.08 11.78 4.03
N LYS A 84 2.03 10.98 4.50
CA LYS A 84 2.19 9.60 4.01
C LYS A 84 0.99 8.69 4.25
N ASP A 85 0.32 8.83 5.39
CA ASP A 85 -0.83 7.97 5.70
C ASP A 85 -2.01 8.27 4.79
N GLU A 86 -2.26 9.54 4.53
CA GLU A 86 -3.32 9.98 3.63
C GLU A 86 -3.04 9.54 2.19
N ILE A 87 -1.79 9.66 1.77
CA ILE A 87 -1.37 9.21 0.44
C ILE A 87 -1.55 7.70 0.30
N MET A 88 -1.19 6.93 1.32
CA MET A 88 -1.39 5.49 1.31
C MET A 88 -2.88 5.13 1.23
N PHE A 89 -3.73 5.81 1.97
CA PHE A 89 -5.17 5.60 1.90
C PHE A 89 -5.68 5.85 0.49
N LYS A 90 -5.26 6.95 -0.13
CA LYS A 90 -5.68 7.30 -1.50
C LYS A 90 -5.27 6.22 -2.50
N ALA A 91 -4.03 5.72 -2.39
CA ALA A 91 -3.53 4.68 -3.27
C ALA A 91 -4.32 3.38 -3.10
N CYS A 92 -4.52 2.96 -1.87
CA CYS A 92 -5.24 1.72 -1.57
C CYS A 92 -6.71 1.82 -1.99
N LEU A 93 -7.34 2.95 -1.75
CA LEU A 93 -8.73 3.15 -2.17
C LEU A 93 -8.86 3.00 -3.68
N ALA A 94 -7.95 3.62 -4.46
CA ALA A 94 -7.95 3.50 -5.91
C ALA A 94 -7.81 2.03 -6.35
N LYS A 95 -6.89 1.29 -5.72
CA LYS A 95 -6.67 -0.11 -6.04
C LYS A 95 -7.94 -0.95 -5.87
N PHE A 96 -8.61 -0.82 -4.74
CA PHE A 96 -9.77 -1.66 -4.45
C PHE A 96 -11.05 -1.14 -5.13
N GLN A 97 -11.10 0.13 -5.53
CA GLN A 97 -12.20 0.64 -6.35
C GLN A 97 -12.10 0.20 -7.80
N GLN A 98 -10.87 0.10 -8.32
CA GLN A 98 -10.65 -0.13 -9.75
C GLN A 98 -10.56 -1.62 -10.13
N HIS A 99 -10.42 -2.51 -9.16
CA HIS A 99 -10.29 -3.95 -9.40
C HIS A 99 -11.40 -4.70 -8.67
N ASP A 100 -12.45 -5.10 -9.38
CA ASP A 100 -13.64 -5.70 -8.80
C ASP A 100 -13.33 -6.94 -7.93
N LYS A 101 -12.44 -7.81 -8.40
CA LYS A 101 -12.10 -9.01 -7.64
C LYS A 101 -11.35 -8.70 -6.36
N LEU A 102 -10.50 -7.67 -6.40
CA LEU A 102 -9.79 -7.23 -5.19
C LEU A 102 -10.77 -6.59 -4.20
N LYS A 103 -11.73 -5.81 -4.71
CA LYS A 103 -12.78 -5.23 -3.87
C LYS A 103 -13.59 -6.33 -3.19
N GLU A 104 -14.00 -7.34 -3.95
CA GLU A 104 -14.74 -8.47 -3.41
C GLU A 104 -13.95 -9.21 -2.33
N LEU A 105 -12.65 -9.44 -2.58
CA LEU A 105 -11.80 -10.09 -1.60
C LEU A 105 -11.70 -9.28 -0.31
N LEU A 106 -11.51 -7.96 -0.42
CA LEU A 106 -11.42 -7.10 0.75
C LEU A 106 -12.73 -7.11 1.54
N LEU A 107 -13.86 -6.97 0.85
CA LEU A 107 -15.17 -7.00 1.51
C LEU A 107 -15.48 -8.35 2.14
N SER A 108 -14.98 -9.45 1.56
CA SER A 108 -15.19 -10.79 2.10
C SER A 108 -14.54 -10.99 3.47
N THR A 109 -13.58 -10.14 3.84
CA THR A 109 -12.94 -10.22 5.15
C THR A 109 -13.83 -9.68 6.28
N GLU A 110 -14.95 -9.09 5.95
CA GLU A 110 -15.97 -8.57 6.86
C GLU A 110 -15.37 -7.60 7.90
N ASN A 111 -15.33 -7.99 9.17
CA ASN A 111 -14.80 -7.15 10.24
C ASN A 111 -13.49 -7.66 10.81
N ARG A 112 -12.85 -8.62 10.14
CA ARG A 112 -11.60 -9.20 10.63
C ARG A 112 -10.48 -8.15 10.62
N THR A 113 -9.60 -8.25 11.59
CA THR A 113 -8.41 -7.39 11.65
C THR A 113 -7.45 -7.82 10.53
N LEU A 114 -6.94 -6.85 9.78
CA LEU A 114 -5.98 -7.08 8.71
C LEU A 114 -4.61 -6.63 9.18
N VAL A 115 -3.61 -7.51 9.04
CA VAL A 115 -2.27 -7.27 9.57
C VAL A 115 -1.22 -7.55 8.50
N GLU A 116 -0.42 -6.55 8.17
CA GLU A 116 0.77 -6.79 7.37
C GLU A 116 1.83 -7.41 8.27
N HIS A 117 2.04 -8.72 8.12
CA HIS A 117 2.90 -9.49 9.02
C HIS A 117 4.32 -9.57 8.46
N THR A 118 5.21 -8.74 9.00
CA THR A 118 6.60 -8.73 8.56
C THR A 118 7.51 -8.13 9.61
N LYS A 119 8.68 -8.74 9.80
CA LYS A 119 9.72 -8.19 10.67
C LYS A 119 10.47 -7.03 10.02
N ASN A 120 10.24 -6.80 8.73
CA ASN A 120 10.98 -5.79 7.97
C ASN A 120 10.41 -4.37 8.12
N ASP A 121 9.22 -4.23 8.70
CA ASP A 121 8.57 -2.93 8.79
C ASP A 121 7.70 -2.88 10.05
N SER A 122 8.05 -1.98 10.96
CA SER A 122 7.29 -1.79 12.20
C SER A 122 6.33 -0.59 12.14
N TYR A 123 6.32 0.14 11.04
CA TYR A 123 5.36 1.22 10.83
C TYR A 123 4.15 0.72 10.02
N TRP A 124 4.39 0.27 8.79
CA TRP A 124 3.31 -0.25 7.92
C TRP A 124 2.89 -1.66 8.32
N GLY A 125 3.84 -2.46 8.77
CA GLY A 125 3.61 -3.81 9.24
C GLY A 125 3.61 -3.93 10.75
N ASP A 126 3.56 -5.19 11.22
CA ASP A 126 3.48 -5.50 12.65
C ASP A 126 4.85 -5.70 13.31
N GLY A 127 5.94 -5.54 12.57
CA GLY A 127 7.29 -5.74 13.10
C GLY A 127 7.67 -7.20 13.30
N GLY A 128 6.82 -8.12 12.87
CA GLY A 128 7.04 -9.56 12.98
C GLY A 128 6.56 -10.19 14.27
N ASP A 129 6.44 -9.41 15.34
CA ASP A 129 6.03 -9.90 16.66
C ASP A 129 4.73 -9.25 17.17
N GLY A 130 4.09 -8.45 16.35
CA GLY A 130 2.85 -7.77 16.71
C GLY A 130 3.03 -6.42 17.38
N SER A 131 4.28 -6.00 17.64
CA SER A 131 4.55 -4.72 18.31
C SER A 131 4.51 -3.52 17.37
N GLY A 132 4.58 -3.74 16.05
CA GLY A 132 4.54 -2.67 15.07
C GLY A 132 3.18 -2.02 14.97
N LYS A 133 3.13 -0.85 14.32
CA LYS A 133 1.90 -0.06 14.22
C LYS A 133 0.87 -0.64 13.26
N ASN A 134 1.30 -1.48 12.31
CA ASN A 134 0.41 -2.08 11.31
C ASN A 134 -0.42 -1.03 10.57
N GLN A 135 0.20 0.06 10.18
CA GLN A 135 -0.52 1.17 9.56
C GLN A 135 -1.15 0.78 8.22
N LEU A 136 -0.52 -0.14 7.47
CA LEU A 136 -1.14 -0.61 6.22
C LEU A 136 -2.42 -1.39 6.50
N GLY A 137 -2.40 -2.28 7.50
CA GLY A 137 -3.61 -3.01 7.89
C GLY A 137 -4.72 -2.07 8.32
N ILE A 138 -4.38 -1.04 9.11
CA ILE A 138 -5.35 -0.02 9.52
C ILE A 138 -5.92 0.71 8.30
N THR A 139 -5.06 1.09 7.35
CA THR A 139 -5.48 1.75 6.12
C THR A 139 -6.44 0.88 5.32
N LEU A 140 -6.13 -0.43 5.18
CA LEU A 140 -6.99 -1.35 4.45
C LEU A 140 -8.35 -1.53 5.14
N MET A 141 -8.38 -1.58 6.46
CA MET A 141 -9.64 -1.64 7.21
C MET A 141 -10.47 -0.37 7.00
N ASN A 142 -9.81 0.80 6.91
CA ASN A 142 -10.50 2.05 6.60
C ASN A 142 -11.03 2.08 5.17
N VAL A 143 -10.26 1.58 4.21
CA VAL A 143 -10.71 1.43 2.81
C VAL A 143 -11.92 0.52 2.76
N ARG A 144 -11.86 -0.62 3.45
CA ARG A 144 -12.97 -1.57 3.51
C ARG A 144 -14.24 -0.90 4.03
N ARG A 145 -14.14 -0.14 5.12
CA ARG A 145 -15.27 0.59 5.68
C ARG A 145 -15.85 1.57 4.67
N HIS A 146 -14.99 2.28 3.95
CA HIS A 146 -15.39 3.23 2.92
C HIS A 146 -16.17 2.53 1.80
N LEU A 147 -15.74 1.34 1.39
CA LEU A 147 -16.35 0.60 0.30
C LEU A 147 -17.63 -0.14 0.71
N GLN A 148 -17.88 -0.32 2.00
CA GLN A 148 -19.08 -0.96 2.52
C GLN A 148 -20.31 -0.04 2.46
N ARG A 149 -20.12 1.23 2.19
CA ARG A 149 -21.20 2.21 2.16
C ARG A 149 -22.00 2.17 0.86
#